data_4e6cd271f5078f417688fe37404f151a
#
_entry.id   4e6cd271f5078f417688fe37404f151a
#
_cell.length_a   1.000
_cell.length_b   1.000
_cell.length_c   1.000
_cell.angle_alpha   90.00
_cell.angle_beta   90.00
_cell.angle_gamma   90.00
#
_symmetry.space_group_name_H-M   'P 1'
#
loop_
_entity.id
_entity.type
_entity.pdbx_description
1 polymer ?
#
loop_
_entity_poly.entity_id
_entity_poly.type
_entity_poly.pdbx_seq_one_letter_code
_entity_poly.pdbx_strand_id
1 'polypeptide(L)'
;MVFQPRAAADTATVNAIPPEVAAAASEYQRSREVEKQQLALMAQHNLLNEWTAEVRATVLEARERIREARLARDHFRQQVREFVLALRTAHEPLSSVLRQTRTMVQLLESAGAIQSDDGWLEADVLEWAIEDYESAA
;
A
#
# COMPACT_ATOMS: atom_id res chain seq x y z
N MET A 1 11.64 9.99 22.80
CA MET A 1 12.05 9.99 22.52
C MET A 1 12.31 10.40 22.48
N VAL A 2 12.22 10.27 22.15
CA VAL A 2 12.65 10.49 21.82
C VAL A 2 12.94 10.75 21.42
N PHE A 3 13.10 10.66 20.98
CA PHE A 3 13.70 10.55 20.36
C PHE A 3 14.65 10.98 20.44
N GLN A 4 15.28 10.67 20.26
CA GLN A 4 16.19 10.88 20.05
C GLN A 4 16.84 11.35 19.44
N PRO A 5 17.62 11.49 19.31
CA PRO A 5 18.27 12.09 18.37
C PRO A 5 18.06 11.97 17.30
N ARG A 6 18.58 12.41 17.14
CA ARG A 6 17.98 12.04 16.25
C ARG A 6 18.58 11.32 15.15
N ALA A 7 19.87 11.40 14.66
CA ALA A 7 20.46 10.50 13.67
C ALA A 7 20.39 9.06 14.15
N ALA A 8 20.68 8.82 15.40
CA ALA A 8 20.56 7.49 15.97
C ALA A 8 19.10 7.05 16.03
N ALA A 9 18.20 7.98 16.33
CA ALA A 9 16.76 7.67 16.35
C ALA A 9 16.26 7.38 14.95
N ASP A 10 16.73 8.11 13.95
CA ASP A 10 16.36 7.88 12.57
C ASP A 10 16.84 6.50 12.10
N THR A 11 18.08 6.15 12.46
CA THR A 11 18.64 4.84 12.13
C THR A 11 17.84 3.73 12.80
N ALA A 12 17.45 3.92 14.06
CA ALA A 12 16.64 2.96 14.77
C ALA A 12 15.27 2.81 14.12
N THR A 13 14.66 3.92 13.67
CA THR A 13 13.39 3.89 12.98
C THR A 13 13.52 3.15 11.65
N VAL A 14 14.61 3.37 10.93
CA VAL A 14 14.93 2.68 9.68
C VAL A 14 14.97 1.18 9.90
N ASN A 15 15.68 0.76 10.95
CA ASN A 15 15.86 -0.67 11.24
C ASN A 15 14.64 -1.28 11.92
N ALA A 16 13.69 -0.45 12.31
CA ALA A 16 12.56 -0.84 13.12
C ALA A 16 11.23 -0.76 12.37
N ILE A 17 11.23 -0.91 11.04
CA ILE A 17 9.99 -1.02 10.30
C ILE A 17 9.28 -2.28 10.82
N PRO A 18 8.05 -2.14 11.34
CA PRO A 18 7.34 -3.30 11.88
C PRO A 18 7.17 -4.38 10.79
N PRO A 19 7.39 -5.65 11.13
CA PRO A 19 7.22 -6.72 10.16
C PRO A 19 5.84 -6.75 9.52
N GLU A 20 4.80 -6.37 10.25
CA GLU A 20 3.44 -6.33 9.71
C GLU A 20 3.27 -5.25 8.65
N VAL A 21 3.97 -4.13 8.75
CA VAL A 21 3.94 -3.08 7.72
C VAL A 21 4.64 -3.58 6.47
N ALA A 22 5.80 -4.21 6.63
CA ALA A 22 6.55 -4.77 5.51
C ALA A 22 5.75 -5.85 4.79
N ALA A 23 5.10 -6.74 5.57
CA ALA A 23 4.26 -7.80 5.00
C ALA A 23 3.05 -7.22 4.27
N ALA A 24 2.41 -6.21 4.84
CA ALA A 24 1.24 -5.58 4.22
C ALA A 24 1.63 -4.88 2.91
N ALA A 25 2.77 -4.20 2.88
CA ALA A 25 3.26 -3.54 1.67
C ALA A 25 3.56 -4.55 0.56
N SER A 26 4.24 -5.63 0.90
CA SER A 26 4.58 -6.70 -0.03
C SER A 26 3.31 -7.33 -0.62
N GLU A 27 2.33 -7.59 0.24
CA GLU A 27 1.05 -8.16 -0.17
C GLU A 27 0.26 -7.21 -1.05
N TYR A 28 0.26 -5.91 -0.73
CA TYR A 28 -0.38 -4.92 -1.57
C TYR A 28 0.25 -4.88 -2.96
N GLN A 29 1.57 -4.89 -3.05
CA GLN A 29 2.25 -4.86 -4.33
C GLN A 29 1.87 -6.08 -5.20
N ARG A 30 1.84 -7.27 -4.59
CA ARG A 30 1.41 -8.48 -5.31
C ARG A 30 -0.07 -8.42 -5.70
N SER A 31 -0.91 -7.95 -4.79
CA SER A 31 -2.36 -7.90 -5.00
C SER A 31 -2.73 -6.96 -6.13
N ARG A 32 -1.99 -5.87 -6.29
CA ARG A 32 -2.26 -4.92 -7.37
C ARG A 32 -2.09 -5.58 -8.74
N GLU A 33 -1.07 -6.40 -8.88
CA GLU A 33 -0.85 -7.11 -10.13
C GLU A 33 -1.94 -8.16 -10.38
N VAL A 34 -2.35 -8.87 -9.34
CA VAL A 34 -3.44 -9.85 -9.42
C VAL A 34 -4.74 -9.15 -9.82
N GLU A 35 -5.07 -8.04 -9.19
CA GLU A 35 -6.30 -7.29 -9.52
C GLU A 35 -6.28 -6.87 -10.98
N LYS A 36 -5.17 -6.33 -11.45
CA LYS A 36 -5.02 -5.89 -12.82
C LYS A 36 -5.24 -7.03 -13.83
N GLN A 37 -4.65 -8.19 -13.55
CA GLN A 37 -4.79 -9.37 -14.40
C GLN A 37 -6.23 -9.87 -14.42
N GLN A 38 -6.89 -9.90 -13.27
CA GLN A 38 -8.26 -10.40 -13.18
C GLN A 38 -9.26 -9.45 -13.86
N LEU A 39 -9.05 -8.15 -13.74
CA LEU A 39 -9.88 -7.17 -14.45
C LEU A 39 -9.74 -7.30 -15.97
N ALA A 40 -8.52 -7.53 -16.45
CA ALA A 40 -8.27 -7.76 -17.87
C ALA A 40 -8.98 -9.02 -18.35
N LEU A 41 -8.94 -10.09 -17.55
CA LEU A 41 -9.61 -11.34 -17.86
C LEU A 41 -11.13 -11.15 -17.96
N MET A 42 -11.72 -10.42 -17.03
CA MET A 42 -13.17 -10.14 -17.05
C MET A 42 -13.54 -9.31 -18.27
N ALA A 43 -12.75 -8.31 -18.62
CA ALA A 43 -12.99 -7.48 -19.80
C ALA A 43 -12.94 -8.33 -21.08
N GLN A 44 -12.01 -9.26 -21.15
CA GLN A 44 -11.88 -10.17 -22.29
C GLN A 44 -13.15 -11.03 -22.48
N HIS A 45 -13.66 -11.59 -21.38
CA HIS A 45 -14.88 -12.40 -21.45
C HIS A 45 -16.09 -11.56 -21.83
N ASN A 46 -16.18 -10.33 -21.35
CA ASN A 46 -17.26 -9.43 -21.73
C ASN A 46 -17.25 -9.13 -23.22
N LEU A 47 -16.06 -8.96 -23.81
CA LEU A 47 -15.91 -8.67 -25.23
C LEU A 47 -16.34 -9.87 -26.10
N LEU A 48 -16.09 -11.08 -25.61
CA LEU A 48 -16.45 -12.30 -26.34
C LEU A 48 -17.95 -12.58 -26.29
N ASN A 49 -18.68 -11.96 -25.37
CA ASN A 49 -20.12 -12.10 -25.22
C ASN A 49 -20.56 -13.57 -25.10
N GLU A 50 -19.73 -14.40 -24.49
CA GLU A 50 -20.01 -15.81 -24.28
C GLU A 50 -20.22 -16.06 -22.78
N TRP A 51 -21.40 -16.56 -22.42
CA TRP A 51 -21.74 -16.80 -21.02
C TRP A 51 -22.07 -18.27 -20.78
N THR A 52 -21.09 -19.12 -21.01
CA THR A 52 -21.19 -20.53 -20.64
C THR A 52 -21.01 -20.70 -19.13
N ALA A 53 -21.31 -21.91 -18.63
CA ALA A 53 -21.09 -22.21 -17.22
C ALA A 53 -19.61 -22.05 -16.83
N GLU A 54 -18.71 -22.40 -17.74
CA GLU A 54 -17.27 -22.27 -17.52
C GLU A 54 -16.86 -20.80 -17.41
N VAL A 55 -17.39 -19.95 -18.29
CA VAL A 55 -17.10 -18.52 -18.25
C VAL A 55 -17.63 -17.90 -16.97
N ARG A 56 -18.84 -18.31 -16.53
CA ARG A 56 -19.40 -17.82 -15.27
C ARG A 56 -18.51 -18.18 -14.09
N ALA A 57 -18.02 -19.42 -14.06
CA ALA A 57 -17.13 -19.88 -12.98
C ALA A 57 -15.84 -19.07 -12.98
N THR A 58 -15.28 -18.81 -14.15
CA THR A 58 -14.06 -18.01 -14.29
C THR A 58 -14.28 -16.58 -13.78
N VAL A 59 -15.42 -15.97 -14.14
CA VAL A 59 -15.75 -14.61 -13.71
C VAL A 59 -15.96 -14.54 -12.20
N LEU A 60 -16.64 -15.53 -11.63
CA LEU A 60 -16.85 -15.58 -10.17
C LEU A 60 -15.52 -15.71 -9.42
N GLU A 61 -14.63 -16.55 -9.93
CA GLU A 61 -13.31 -16.72 -9.36
C GLU A 61 -12.49 -15.42 -9.47
N ALA A 62 -12.57 -14.75 -10.62
CA ALA A 62 -11.90 -13.48 -10.84
C ALA A 62 -12.41 -12.42 -9.86
N ARG A 63 -13.71 -12.33 -9.65
CA ARG A 63 -14.30 -11.40 -8.68
C ARG A 63 -13.80 -11.65 -7.27
N GLU A 64 -13.69 -12.92 -6.89
CA GLU A 64 -13.18 -13.26 -5.56
C GLU A 64 -11.71 -12.84 -5.39
N ARG A 65 -10.89 -13.06 -6.40
CA ARG A 65 -9.49 -12.63 -6.37
C ARG A 65 -9.34 -11.12 -6.33
N ILE A 66 -10.21 -10.40 -7.04
CA ILE A 66 -10.22 -8.94 -6.99
C ILE A 66 -10.60 -8.47 -5.59
N ARG A 67 -11.58 -9.11 -4.97
CA ARG A 67 -12.00 -8.78 -3.62
C ARG A 67 -10.86 -8.97 -2.62
N GLU A 68 -10.15 -10.09 -2.71
CA GLU A 68 -9.01 -10.38 -1.86
C GLU A 68 -7.88 -9.35 -2.08
N ALA A 69 -7.64 -8.98 -3.34
CA ALA A 69 -6.63 -7.98 -3.67
C ALA A 69 -6.97 -6.62 -3.06
N ARG A 70 -8.25 -6.25 -3.08
CA ARG A 70 -8.71 -4.99 -2.48
C ARG A 70 -8.61 -5.00 -0.97
N LEU A 71 -8.83 -6.15 -0.34
CA LEU A 71 -8.63 -6.28 1.10
C LEU A 71 -7.15 -6.10 1.47
N ALA A 72 -6.24 -6.64 0.67
CA ALA A 72 -4.81 -6.44 0.89
C ALA A 72 -4.43 -4.96 0.78
N ARG A 73 -5.01 -4.25 -0.20
CA ARG A 73 -4.80 -2.81 -0.34
C ARG A 73 -5.31 -2.07 0.89
N ASP A 74 -6.52 -2.40 1.34
CA ASP A 74 -7.13 -1.72 2.48
C ASP A 74 -6.32 -1.96 3.75
N HIS A 75 -5.77 -3.16 3.90
CA HIS A 75 -4.92 -3.49 5.04
C HIS A 75 -3.66 -2.63 5.04
N PHE A 76 -2.98 -2.52 3.91
CA PHE A 76 -1.78 -1.68 3.80
C PHE A 76 -2.13 -0.20 3.98
N ARG A 77 -3.23 0.24 3.39
CA ARG A 77 -3.69 1.63 3.54
C ARG A 77 -3.94 1.96 5.00
N GLN A 78 -4.50 1.02 5.76
CA GLN A 78 -4.71 1.21 7.20
C GLN A 78 -3.39 1.38 7.95
N GLN A 79 -2.36 0.61 7.57
CA GLN A 79 -1.04 0.74 8.16
C GLN A 79 -0.44 2.12 7.89
N VAL A 80 -0.58 2.62 6.66
CA VAL A 80 -0.12 3.96 6.29
C VAL A 80 -0.87 5.02 7.08
N ARG A 81 -2.18 4.85 7.22
CA ARG A 81 -3.01 5.79 7.97
C ARG A 81 -2.57 5.89 9.43
N GLU A 82 -2.32 4.76 10.08
CA GLU A 82 -1.87 4.75 11.46
C GLU A 82 -0.53 5.48 11.61
N PHE A 83 0.37 5.30 10.65
CA PHE A 83 1.65 5.99 10.63
C PHE A 83 1.46 7.50 10.51
N VAL A 84 0.62 7.95 9.57
CA VAL A 84 0.36 9.37 9.33
C VAL A 84 -0.32 10.01 10.53
N LEU A 85 -1.31 9.34 11.11
CA LEU A 85 -2.03 9.89 12.27
C LEU A 85 -1.12 9.99 13.50
N ALA A 86 -0.21 9.05 13.67
CA ALA A 86 0.77 9.12 14.76
C ALA A 86 1.68 10.35 14.61
N LEU A 87 2.15 10.63 13.39
CA LEU A 87 2.96 11.80 13.12
C LEU A 87 2.17 13.09 13.32
N ARG A 88 0.92 13.11 12.90
CA ARG A 88 0.07 14.27 13.10
C ARG A 88 -0.19 14.52 14.58
N THR A 89 -0.43 13.47 15.35
CA THR A 89 -0.61 13.57 16.81
C THR A 89 0.66 14.13 17.47
N ALA A 90 1.83 13.84 16.91
CA ALA A 90 3.09 14.40 17.36
C ALA A 90 3.34 15.82 16.86
N HIS A 91 2.34 16.45 16.22
CA HIS A 91 2.39 17.82 15.68
C HIS A 91 3.39 18.00 14.56
N GLU A 92 3.67 16.93 13.79
CA GLU A 92 4.53 17.07 12.63
C GLU A 92 3.77 17.78 11.50
N PRO A 93 4.39 18.77 10.82
CA PRO A 93 3.75 19.42 9.68
C PRO A 93 3.66 18.48 8.49
N LEU A 94 2.76 18.78 7.57
CA LEU A 94 2.53 17.94 6.40
C LEU A 94 3.81 17.68 5.61
N SER A 95 4.67 18.69 5.45
CA SER A 95 5.93 18.51 4.72
C SER A 95 6.82 17.45 5.35
N SER A 96 6.87 17.41 6.69
CA SER A 96 7.62 16.41 7.42
C SER A 96 6.99 15.03 7.28
N VAL A 97 5.65 14.97 7.36
CA VAL A 97 4.92 13.71 7.19
C VAL A 97 5.19 13.10 5.83
N LEU A 98 5.16 13.91 4.76
CA LEU A 98 5.43 13.44 3.41
C LEU A 98 6.86 12.94 3.26
N ARG A 99 7.82 13.66 3.84
CA ARG A 99 9.22 13.24 3.78
C ARG A 99 9.42 11.91 4.50
N GLN A 100 8.82 11.75 5.68
CA GLN A 100 8.94 10.51 6.44
C GLN A 100 8.22 9.36 5.77
N THR A 101 7.09 9.63 5.14
CA THR A 101 6.35 8.62 4.38
C THR A 101 7.17 8.13 3.19
N ARG A 102 7.80 9.06 2.46
CA ARG A 102 8.69 8.70 1.36
C ARG A 102 9.86 7.85 1.86
N THR A 103 10.44 8.23 2.99
CA THR A 103 11.53 7.47 3.59
C THR A 103 11.08 6.06 3.93
N MET A 104 9.88 5.90 4.48
CA MET A 104 9.33 4.59 4.79
C MET A 104 9.25 3.71 3.53
N VAL A 105 8.74 4.25 2.43
CA VAL A 105 8.65 3.49 1.16
C VAL A 105 10.04 3.09 0.67
N GLN A 106 11.00 4.01 0.72
CA GLN A 106 12.37 3.72 0.32
C GLN A 106 13.01 2.63 1.17
N LEU A 107 12.71 2.63 2.46
CA LEU A 107 13.21 1.60 3.37
C LEU A 107 12.59 0.24 3.11
N LEU A 108 11.29 0.21 2.79
CA LEU A 108 10.63 -1.04 2.40
C LEU A 108 11.27 -1.62 1.14
N GLU A 109 11.60 -0.76 0.18
CA GLU A 109 12.28 -1.16 -1.03
C GLU A 109 13.69 -1.68 -0.75
N SER A 110 14.45 -0.96 0.07
CA SER A 110 15.80 -1.34 0.44
C SER A 110 15.85 -2.64 1.23
N ALA A 111 14.82 -2.89 2.04
CA ALA A 111 14.72 -4.11 2.85
C ALA A 111 14.23 -5.31 2.02
N GLY A 112 13.87 -5.11 0.77
CA GLY A 112 13.37 -6.17 -0.08
C GLY A 112 11.92 -6.55 0.16
N ALA A 113 11.20 -5.77 0.96
CA ALA A 113 9.78 -6.02 1.22
C ALA A 113 8.93 -5.73 -0.01
N ILE A 114 9.36 -4.77 -0.82
CA ILE A 114 8.71 -4.44 -2.09
C ILE A 114 9.80 -4.34 -3.16
N GLN A 115 9.37 -4.49 -4.41
CA GLN A 115 10.26 -4.33 -5.56
C GLN A 115 10.11 -2.93 -6.14
N SER A 116 11.16 -2.43 -6.79
CA SER A 116 11.09 -1.17 -7.50
C SER A 116 10.06 -1.27 -8.61
N ASP A 117 9.21 -0.24 -8.75
CA ASP A 117 8.01 -0.32 -9.58
C ASP A 117 7.68 0.98 -10.31
N ASP A 118 8.63 1.69 -10.80
CA ASP A 118 8.44 2.98 -11.50
C ASP A 118 7.82 4.07 -10.61
N GLY A 119 7.80 3.87 -9.30
CA GLY A 119 7.35 4.89 -8.35
C GLY A 119 5.84 4.95 -8.12
N TRP A 120 5.05 4.01 -8.68
CA TRP A 120 3.59 4.06 -8.47
C TRP A 120 3.21 3.84 -7.01
N LEU A 121 3.93 2.95 -6.31
CA LEU A 121 3.64 2.69 -4.90
C LEU A 121 3.92 3.93 -4.05
N GLU A 122 5.05 4.58 -4.27
CA GLU A 122 5.37 5.81 -3.56
C GLU A 122 4.32 6.88 -3.82
N ALA A 123 3.89 7.03 -5.08
CA ALA A 123 2.87 8.01 -5.44
C ALA A 123 1.54 7.74 -4.73
N ASP A 124 1.10 6.48 -4.72
CA ASP A 124 -0.13 6.09 -4.03
C ASP A 124 -0.05 6.37 -2.53
N VAL A 125 1.06 5.99 -1.91
CA VAL A 125 1.24 6.14 -0.46
C VAL A 125 1.29 7.62 -0.08
N LEU A 126 1.96 8.45 -0.88
CA LEU A 126 2.00 9.89 -0.62
C LEU A 126 0.61 10.52 -0.77
N GLU A 127 -0.16 10.11 -1.76
CA GLU A 127 -1.53 10.59 -1.92
C GLU A 127 -2.38 10.21 -0.71
N TRP A 128 -2.29 8.97 -0.24
CA TRP A 128 -2.99 8.53 0.95
C TRP A 128 -2.58 9.34 2.18
N ALA A 129 -1.28 9.63 2.29
CA ALA A 129 -0.77 10.41 3.43
C ALA A 129 -1.37 11.81 3.46
N ILE A 130 -1.48 12.46 2.30
CA ILE A 130 -2.11 13.78 2.20
C ILE A 130 -3.57 13.69 2.62
N GLU A 131 -4.31 12.73 2.08
CA GLU A 131 -5.73 12.55 2.39
C GLU A 131 -5.94 12.30 3.88
N ASP A 132 -5.16 11.41 4.47
CA ASP A 132 -5.32 11.06 5.87
C ASP A 132 -4.92 12.21 6.80
N TYR A 133 -3.87 12.95 6.44
CA TYR A 133 -3.44 14.10 7.21
C TYR A 133 -4.52 15.18 7.22
N GLU A 134 -5.09 15.48 6.06
CA GLU A 134 -6.09 16.53 5.92
C GLU A 134 -7.43 16.15 6.52
N SER A 135 -7.84 14.90 6.36
CA SER A 135 -9.14 14.47 6.88
C SER A 135 -9.17 14.32 8.40
N ALA A 136 -8.01 14.27 9.05
CA ALA A 136 -7.91 14.23 10.50
C ALA A 136 -8.05 15.62 11.15
N ALA A 137 -8.15 16.66 10.35
CA ALA A 137 -8.25 18.05 10.86
C ALA A 137 -9.52 18.32 11.65
#